data_55489ef33ba4c91f2500a6eefe7ad860
#
_entry.id   55489ef33ba4c91f2500a6eefe7ad860
#
_cell.length_a   1.000
_cell.length_b   1.000
_cell.length_c   1.000
_cell.angle_alpha   90.00
_cell.angle_beta   90.00
_cell.angle_gamma   90.00
#
_symmetry.space_group_name_H-M   'P 1'
#
loop_
_entity.id
_entity.type
_entity.pdbx_description
1 polymer ?
#
loop_
_entity_poly.entity_id
_entity_poly.type
_entity_poly.pdbx_seq_one_letter_code
_entity_poly.pdbx_strand_id
1 'polypeptide(L)' 'MLYNKIKTIYPELTDNDFVTVITLQNDSDGKGDYIAKWDHPTLSKPTDEELKGTE' A
#
# COMPACT_ATOMS: atom_id res chain seq x y z
N MET A 1 -9.93 -1.55 2.40
CA MET A 1 -8.65 -2.02 2.93
C MET A 1 -7.50 -1.36 2.19
N LEU A 2 -6.38 -1.22 2.84
CA LEU A 2 -5.21 -0.53 2.25
C LEU A 2 -4.74 -1.16 0.94
N TYR A 3 -4.76 -2.49 0.87
CA TYR A 3 -4.41 -3.21 -0.35
C TYR A 3 -5.23 -2.71 -1.54
N ASN A 4 -6.54 -2.61 -1.38
CA ASN A 4 -7.42 -2.18 -2.46
C ASN A 4 -7.17 -0.72 -2.86
N LYS A 5 -6.87 0.13 -1.89
CA LYS A 5 -6.56 1.53 -2.15
C LYS A 5 -5.29 1.66 -2.98
N ILE A 6 -4.26 0.91 -2.63
CA ILE A 6 -2.99 0.91 -3.38
C ILE A 6 -3.21 0.38 -4.79
N LYS A 7 -3.99 -0.68 -4.95
CA LYS A 7 -4.31 -1.23 -6.27
C LYS A 7 -5.12 -0.25 -7.13
N THR A 8 -5.92 0.61 -6.50
CA THR A 8 -6.65 1.64 -7.22
C THR A 8 -5.70 2.70 -7.76
N ILE A 9 -4.69 3.08 -6.98
CA ILE A 9 -3.68 4.05 -7.40
C ILE A 9 -2.75 3.44 -8.46
N TYR A 10 -2.31 2.20 -8.23
CA TYR A 10 -1.39 1.49 -9.10
C TYR A 10 -1.99 0.14 -9.51
N PRO A 11 -2.90 0.12 -10.50
CA PRO A 11 -3.57 -1.13 -10.90
C PRO A 11 -2.63 -2.16 -11.52
N GLU A 12 -1.43 -1.74 -11.89
CA GLU A 12 -0.41 -2.63 -12.45
C GLU A 12 0.29 -3.51 -11.42
N LEU A 13 0.13 -3.21 -10.13
CA LEU A 13 0.74 -4.00 -9.06
C LEU A 13 0.10 -5.39 -8.99
N THR A 14 0.92 -6.39 -8.68
CA THR A 14 0.48 -7.78 -8.52
C THR A 14 0.57 -8.20 -7.07
N ASP A 15 -0.05 -9.32 -6.72
CA ASP A 15 0.05 -9.88 -5.38
C ASP A 15 1.50 -10.17 -5.01
N ASN A 16 2.31 -10.60 -5.98
CA ASN A 16 3.71 -10.87 -5.75
C ASN A 16 4.46 -9.62 -5.28
N ASP A 17 4.11 -8.44 -5.82
CA ASP A 17 4.73 -7.20 -5.38
C ASP A 17 4.46 -6.91 -3.91
N PHE A 18 3.29 -7.30 -3.41
CA PHE A 18 2.92 -7.11 -2.01
C PHE A 18 3.59 -8.10 -1.06
N VAL A 19 4.31 -9.08 -1.56
CA VAL A 19 5.08 -9.99 -0.71
C VAL A 19 6.59 -9.84 -0.89
N THR A 20 7.03 -9.19 -1.96
CA THR A 20 8.47 -9.04 -2.25
C THR A 20 8.99 -7.62 -1.99
N VAL A 21 8.33 -6.60 -2.53
CA VAL A 21 8.83 -5.22 -2.46
C VAL A 21 7.98 -4.31 -1.57
N ILE A 22 6.75 -4.70 -1.28
CA ILE A 22 5.82 -3.93 -0.46
C ILE A 22 5.43 -4.76 0.75
N THR A 23 5.50 -4.17 1.94
CA THR A 23 5.02 -4.81 3.16
C THR A 23 3.93 -3.94 3.78
N LEU A 24 2.75 -4.53 3.96
CA LEU A 24 1.65 -3.90 4.68
C LEU A 24 1.57 -4.52 6.07
N GLN A 25 1.30 -3.72 7.07
CA GLN A 25 1.27 -4.19 8.45
C GLN A 25 0.13 -3.54 9.22
N ASN A 26 -0.39 -4.28 10.18
CA ASN A 26 -1.41 -3.81 11.11
C ASN A 26 -1.00 -4.24 12.52
N ASP A 27 -0.76 -3.26 13.39
CA ASP A 27 -0.30 -3.53 14.74
C ASP A 27 -1.45 -3.71 15.74
N SER A 28 -2.68 -3.74 15.26
CA SER A 28 -3.87 -3.87 16.10
C SER A 28 -4.02 -2.74 17.11
N ASP A 29 -3.57 -1.55 16.75
CA ASP A 29 -3.63 -0.36 17.62
C ASP A 29 -4.81 0.56 17.32
N GLY A 30 -5.74 0.10 16.48
CA GLY A 30 -6.91 0.88 16.09
C GLY A 30 -6.67 1.82 14.92
N LYS A 31 -5.47 1.89 14.40
CA LYS A 31 -5.12 2.78 13.26
C LYS A 31 -5.27 2.10 11.91
N GLY A 32 -5.46 0.79 11.89
CA GLY A 32 -5.60 0.03 10.67
C GLY A 32 -4.28 -0.33 10.01
N ASP A 33 -4.36 -0.72 8.74
CA ASP A 33 -3.17 -1.14 7.99
C ASP A 33 -2.33 0.07 7.61
N TYR A 34 -1.02 -0.14 7.51
CA TYR A 34 -0.11 0.88 7.01
C TYR A 34 0.99 0.23 6.17
N ILE A 35 1.68 1.04 5.36
CA ILE A 35 2.80 0.57 4.55
C ILE A 35 4.05 0.56 5.42
N ALA A 36 4.50 -0.64 5.81
CA ALA A 36 5.70 -0.80 6.62
C ALA A 36 6.96 -0.73 5.77
N LYS A 37 6.87 -1.13 4.49
CA LYS A 37 7.99 -1.13 3.58
C LYS A 37 7.49 -0.85 2.16
N TRP A 38 8.21 -0.02 1.43
CA TRP A 38 7.96 0.23 0.02
C TRP A 38 9.30 0.25 -0.70
N ASP A 39 9.56 -0.79 -1.49
CA ASP A 39 10.85 -0.97 -2.16
C ASP A 39 10.66 -1.19 -3.65
N HIS A 40 9.56 -0.66 -4.21
CA HIS A 40 9.27 -0.83 -5.63
C HIS A 40 10.28 -0.01 -6.47
N PRO A 41 10.86 -0.62 -7.53
CA PRO A 41 11.91 0.03 -8.31
C PRO A 41 11.44 1.21 -9.17
N THR A 42 10.17 1.24 -9.55
CA THR A 42 9.67 2.26 -10.48
C THR A 42 8.53 3.12 -9.93
N LEU A 43 7.78 2.64 -8.94
CA LEU A 43 6.64 3.35 -8.37
C LEU A 43 7.00 3.93 -7.01
N SER A 44 6.58 5.17 -6.78
CA SER A 44 6.80 5.84 -5.49
C SER A 44 5.74 5.45 -4.49
N LYS A 45 6.09 5.43 -3.20
CA LYS A 45 5.14 5.16 -2.13
C LYS A 45 4.00 6.16 -2.18
N PRO A 46 2.73 5.70 -2.18
CA PRO A 46 1.59 6.60 -2.13
C PRO A 46 1.59 7.43 -0.86
N THR A 47 1.18 8.69 -0.97
CA THR A 47 1.05 9.55 0.20
C THR A 47 -0.26 9.25 0.93
N ASP A 48 -0.35 9.71 2.19
CA ASP A 48 -1.60 9.56 2.95
C ASP A 48 -2.77 10.25 2.24
N GLU A 49 -2.50 11.38 1.58
CA GLU A 49 -3.51 12.10 0.83
C GLU A 49 -4.03 11.29 -0.36
N GLU A 50 -3.12 10.63 -1.07
CA GLU A 50 -3.51 9.76 -2.18
C GLU A 50 -4.35 8.59 -1.70
N LEU A 51 -3.98 7.99 -0.57
CA LEU A 51 -4.73 6.88 0.01
C LEU A 51 -6.13 7.31 0.46
N LYS A 52 -6.26 8.49 1.02
CA LYS A 52 -7.57 9.03 1.41
C LYS A 52 -8.46 9.29 0.19
N GLY A 53 -7.88 9.74 -0.90
CA GLY A 53 -8.61 10.04 -2.11
C GLY A 53 -9.19 8.82 -2.82
N THR A 54 -8.79 7.62 -2.44
CA THR A 54 -9.26 6.37 -3.06
C THR A 54 -10.42 5.71 -2.32
N GLU A 55 -10.88 6.31 -1.26
CA GLU A 55 -12.01 5.75 -0.48
C GLU A 55 -13.34 5.89 -1.19
#